data_c8cb47fc94c3064b7de1dbd3996b2419
#
_entry.id   c8cb47fc94c3064b7de1dbd3996b2419
#
_cell.length_a   1.000
_cell.length_b   1.000
_cell.length_c   1.000
_cell.angle_alpha   90.00
_cell.angle_beta   90.00
_cell.angle_gamma   90.00
#
_symmetry.space_group_name_H-M   'P 1'
#
loop_
_entity.id
_entity.type
_entity.pdbx_description
1 polymer ?
#
loop_
_entity_poly.entity_id
_entity_poly.type
_entity_poly.pdbx_seq_one_letter_code
_entity_poly.pdbx_strand_id
1 'polypeptide(L)' 'MMKLAVILLLVVNLNTATMQELRTLPGIGPVLAKRILEFRDKRHGFKRVEELLAIPGISEKKWKAIRDKVEVK' A
#
# COMPACT_ATOMS: atom_id res chain seq x y z
N MET A 1 -12.35 -25.37 -14.92
CA MET A 1 -12.13 -24.96 -14.79
C MET A 1 -11.54 -24.31 -14.24
N MET A 2 -11.05 -24.02 -14.01
CA MET A 2 -10.56 -23.50 -13.54
C MET A 2 -10.22 -22.55 -13.23
N LYS A 3 -10.04 -22.16 -12.89
CA LYS A 3 -9.75 -21.31 -12.55
C LYS A 3 -8.83 -20.85 -12.30
N LEU A 4 -8.26 -20.65 -12.26
CA LEU A 4 -7.42 -20.17 -12.03
C LEU A 4 -6.85 -19.42 -11.59
N ALA A 5 -6.51 -19.27 -11.44
CA ALA A 5 -5.97 -18.74 -11.00
C ALA A 5 -5.58 -17.77 -10.85
N VAL A 6 -5.48 -17.46 -10.50
CA VAL A 6 -5.38 -16.46 -10.37
C VAL A 6 -4.55 -15.84 -9.70
N ILE A 7 -3.89 -15.69 -9.76
CA ILE A 7 -3.02 -15.33 -9.28
C ILE A 7 -2.81 -14.16 -9.03
N LEU A 8 -2.85 -13.66 -8.75
CA LEU A 8 -2.77 -12.74 -8.56
C LEU A 8 -1.95 -11.98 -8.12
N LEU A 9 -1.53 -11.48 -8.38
CA LEU A 9 -0.78 -10.64 -8.24
C LEU A 9 -1.35 -9.58 -7.82
N LEU A 10 -1.40 -9.37 -6.80
CA LEU A 10 -2.01 -8.39 -6.35
C LEU A 10 -1.11 -7.35 -6.04
N VAL A 11 -0.91 -6.44 -6.86
CA VAL A 11 -0.19 -5.21 -6.59
C VAL A 11 -1.24 -4.19 -6.16
N VAL A 12 -1.04 -3.58 -5.01
CA VAL A 12 -1.99 -2.61 -4.48
C VAL A 12 -1.62 -1.22 -5.00
N ASN A 13 -2.56 -0.59 -5.70
CA ASN A 13 -2.34 0.77 -6.19
C ASN A 13 -2.62 1.75 -5.06
N LEU A 14 -1.58 2.43 -4.59
CA LEU A 14 -1.71 3.33 -3.45
C LEU A 14 -2.71 4.46 -3.67
N ASN A 15 -2.92 4.85 -4.91
CA ASN A 15 -3.80 5.97 -5.22
C ASN A 15 -5.28 5.59 -5.27
N THR A 16 -5.59 4.31 -5.35
CA THR A 16 -6.99 3.88 -5.41
C THR A 16 -7.34 2.85 -4.35
N ALA A 17 -6.37 2.41 -3.56
CA ALA A 17 -6.58 1.34 -2.59
C ALA A 17 -7.58 1.72 -1.52
N THR A 18 -8.40 0.76 -1.14
CA THR A 18 -9.30 0.91 0.00
C THR A 18 -8.54 0.58 1.28
N MET A 19 -9.15 0.91 2.41
CA MET A 19 -8.61 0.56 3.71
C MET A 19 -8.32 -0.95 3.78
N GLN A 20 -9.26 -1.78 3.33
CA GLN A 20 -9.08 -3.22 3.39
C GLN A 20 -7.93 -3.68 2.51
N GLU A 21 -7.81 -3.11 1.33
CA GLU A 21 -6.71 -3.48 0.44
C GLU A 21 -5.36 -3.14 1.04
N LEU A 22 -5.26 -1.97 1.67
CA LEU A 22 -4.01 -1.59 2.32
C LEU A 22 -3.66 -2.53 3.46
N ARG A 23 -4.66 -3.02 4.17
CA ARG A 23 -4.42 -3.92 5.29
C ARG A 23 -3.98 -5.32 4.88
N THR A 24 -4.08 -5.65 3.59
CA THR A 24 -3.53 -6.92 3.12
C THR A 24 -2.01 -6.89 3.03
N LEU A 25 -1.42 -5.70 3.08
CA LEU A 25 0.03 -5.59 3.01
C LEU A 25 0.65 -6.03 4.33
N PRO A 26 1.76 -6.77 4.28
CA PRO A 26 2.38 -7.26 5.52
C PRO A 26 2.81 -6.09 6.41
N GLY A 27 2.45 -6.18 7.68
CA GLY A 27 2.81 -5.15 8.66
C GLY A 27 1.96 -3.90 8.61
N ILE A 28 0.95 -3.83 7.75
CA ILE A 28 0.08 -2.68 7.66
C ILE A 28 -1.26 -3.03 8.31
N GLY A 29 -1.44 -2.57 9.53
CA GLY A 29 -2.70 -2.73 10.23
C GLY A 29 -3.58 -1.50 10.06
N PRO A 30 -4.66 -1.40 10.85
CA PRO A 30 -5.62 -0.30 10.67
C PRO A 30 -5.02 1.08 10.89
N VAL A 31 -4.09 1.23 11.82
CA VAL A 31 -3.51 2.55 12.09
C VAL A 31 -2.68 3.02 10.91
N LEU A 32 -1.80 2.14 10.40
CA LEU A 32 -0.95 2.53 9.27
C LEU A 32 -1.76 2.68 7.99
N ALA A 33 -2.76 1.85 7.79
CA ALA A 33 -3.62 2.00 6.63
C ALA A 33 -4.32 3.36 6.64
N LYS A 34 -4.79 3.79 7.82
CA LYS A 34 -5.41 5.09 7.94
C LYS A 34 -4.43 6.21 7.64
N ARG A 35 -3.20 6.07 8.13
CA ARG A 35 -2.17 7.09 7.86
C ARG A 35 -1.83 7.19 6.38
N ILE A 36 -1.83 6.05 5.70
CA ILE A 36 -1.60 6.04 4.26
C ILE A 36 -2.72 6.79 3.53
N LEU A 37 -3.97 6.54 3.93
CA LEU A 37 -5.10 7.24 3.31
C LEU A 37 -5.04 8.73 3.58
N GLU A 38 -4.68 9.12 4.79
CA GLU A 38 -4.57 10.53 5.14
C GLU A 38 -3.46 11.22 4.36
N PHE A 39 -2.33 10.54 4.20
CA PHE A 39 -1.22 11.06 3.41
C PHE A 39 -1.66 11.27 1.97
N ARG A 40 -2.34 10.27 1.42
CA ARG A 40 -2.85 10.35 0.06
C ARG A 40 -3.76 11.57 -0.14
N ASP A 41 -4.66 11.77 0.83
CA ASP A 41 -5.59 12.88 0.72
C ASP A 41 -4.86 14.22 0.80
N LYS A 42 -3.92 14.34 1.71
CA LYS A 42 -3.21 15.62 1.90
C LYS A 42 -2.29 15.95 0.75
N ARG A 43 -1.74 14.94 0.11
CA ARG A 43 -0.79 15.14 -0.96
C ARG A 43 -1.41 15.07 -2.34
N HIS A 44 -2.72 14.85 -2.41
CA HIS A 44 -3.42 14.68 -3.68
C HIS A 44 -2.86 13.51 -4.46
N GLY A 45 -2.59 12.44 -3.75
CA GLY A 45 -2.10 11.20 -4.33
C GLY A 45 -0.64 10.97 -4.05
N PHE A 46 -0.22 9.72 -4.30
CA PHE A 46 1.19 9.34 -4.24
C PHE A 46 1.78 9.49 -5.63
N LYS A 47 2.98 9.99 -5.72
CA LYS A 47 3.71 10.07 -6.98
C LYS A 47 4.78 9.01 -7.07
N ARG A 48 5.25 8.52 -5.94
CA ARG A 48 6.31 7.51 -5.88
C ARG A 48 6.07 6.61 -4.70
N VAL A 49 6.45 5.34 -4.84
CA VAL A 49 6.32 4.36 -3.78
C VAL A 49 7.15 4.75 -2.55
N GLU A 50 8.30 5.38 -2.78
CA GLU A 50 9.18 5.81 -1.70
C GLU A 50 8.54 6.81 -0.74
N GLU A 51 7.48 7.48 -1.17
CA GLU A 51 6.79 8.43 -0.30
C GLU A 51 6.18 7.76 0.93
N LEU A 52 5.99 6.45 0.89
CA LEU A 52 5.53 5.73 2.07
C LEU A 52 6.48 5.91 3.25
N LEU A 53 7.76 6.15 2.97
CA LEU A 53 8.74 6.34 4.04
C LEU A 53 8.52 7.63 4.82
N ALA A 54 7.73 8.56 4.30
CA ALA A 54 7.41 9.79 5.01
C ALA A 54 6.30 9.59 6.05
N ILE A 55 5.66 8.44 6.05
CA ILE A 55 4.54 8.20 6.95
C ILE A 55 5.04 7.66 8.27
N PRO A 56 4.70 8.31 9.41
CA PRO A 56 5.11 7.81 10.72
C PRO A 56 4.63 6.37 10.93
N GLY A 57 5.54 5.54 11.39
CA GLY A 57 5.23 4.13 11.60
C GLY A 57 5.64 3.22 10.47
N ILE A 58 5.97 3.77 9.30
CA ILE A 58 6.50 2.97 8.21
C ILE A 58 8.01 3.11 8.22
N SER A 59 8.66 2.13 8.81
CA SER A 59 10.12 2.09 8.85
C SER A 59 10.65 1.60 7.50
N GLU A 60 11.94 1.76 7.30
CA GLU A 60 12.57 1.26 6.08
C GLU A 60 12.38 -0.24 5.94
N LYS A 61 12.43 -0.97 7.06
CA LYS A 61 12.22 -2.39 7.04
C LYS A 61 10.81 -2.74 6.55
N LYS A 62 9.79 -2.03 7.04
CA LYS A 62 8.43 -2.25 6.58
C LYS A 62 8.29 -1.90 5.12
N TRP A 63 8.87 -0.78 4.73
CA TRP A 63 8.81 -0.34 3.34
C TRP A 63 9.41 -1.38 2.41
N LYS A 64 10.55 -1.95 2.77
CA LYS A 64 11.18 -2.98 1.95
C LYS A 64 10.30 -4.23 1.84
N ALA A 65 9.52 -4.51 2.87
CA ALA A 65 8.65 -5.68 2.85
C ALA A 65 7.45 -5.50 1.93
N ILE A 66 7.04 -4.27 1.67
CA ILE A 66 5.83 -4.02 0.89
C ILE A 66 6.09 -3.37 -0.46
N ARG A 67 7.28 -2.84 -0.70
CA ARG A 67 7.51 -2.04 -1.92
C ARG A 67 7.22 -2.79 -3.21
N ASP A 68 7.42 -4.11 -3.21
CA ASP A 68 7.16 -4.91 -4.40
C ASP A 68 5.69 -5.30 -4.53
N LYS A 69 4.89 -4.94 -3.55
CA LYS A 69 3.48 -5.28 -3.51
C LYS A 69 2.58 -4.07 -3.73
N VAL A 70 3.17 -2.92 -4.00
CA VAL A 70 2.44 -1.68 -4.23
C VAL A 70 2.91 -1.01 -5.50
N GLU A 71 2.05 -0.17 -6.03
CA GLU A 71 2.39 0.62 -7.21
C GLU A 71 1.71 1.98 -7.10
N VAL A 72 2.11 2.91 -7.95
CA VAL A 72 1.53 4.24 -8.01
C VAL A 72 1.12 4.49 -9.45
N LYS A 73 -0.16 4.73 -9.66
CA LYS A 73 -0.66 5.02 -11.01
C LYS A 73 -1.63 6.17 -11.02
#